data_251a3b5beb4e933603e9640c5061b89b
#
_entry.id   251a3b5beb4e933603e9640c5061b89b
#
_cell.length_a   1.000
_cell.length_b   1.000
_cell.length_c   1.000
_cell.angle_alpha   90.00
_cell.angle_beta   90.00
_cell.angle_gamma   90.00
#
_symmetry.space_group_name_H-M   'P 1'
#
loop_
_entity.id
_entity.type
_entity.pdbx_description
1 polymer ?
#
loop_
_entity_poly.entity_id
_entity_poly.type
_entity_poly.pdbx_seq_one_letter_code
_entity_poly.pdbx_strand_id
1 'polypeptide(L)'
;MSLVVAGRVALSLALGSVLLAGCARFDDSASSPFTPEPTVNPADPKPPKQPPTPGARPTGPCIDPDPAVVATCLDTTGGLIALGDSALVAERRTGRILKVVPVDPSSPQETPTEVARVDVDGSGDGGLSDIALSPTFREDGLIYAYITTATDNRVVRIAEGGPPKAILTGIPKGATGNHGSIEFVTPTQMLVLTGDAGNPSAAVSPSSLGGKLLRVNSPAPGSTAEVVVSGIGTAGDVCGDGKDSVWITDRTATEDRLQLLAKDSTVTTAWTWPDRPGVAGCAAASDGVAIALTGAKAVAIAVADPNTHAVTSSPSLIAQDKYGQLGGAAAGGDGTIWVATVNKTDGQPGPFDDRVVRIPPPQGGGGSD
;
A
#
# COMPACT_ATOMS: atom_id res chain seq x y z
N MET A 1 -68.18 -8.97 -4.24
CA MET A 1 -68.74 -9.71 -3.11
C MET A 1 -67.71 -9.63 -1.99
N SER A 2 -67.96 -8.74 -1.12
CA SER A 2 -68.42 -8.84 0.29
C SER A 2 -67.26 -9.16 1.21
N LEU A 3 -66.99 -8.47 2.18
CA LEU A 3 -67.38 -7.52 3.22
C LEU A 3 -66.44 -7.81 4.43
N VAL A 4 -65.76 -6.78 4.96
CA VAL A 4 -66.06 -6.06 6.22
C VAL A 4 -65.85 -6.90 7.51
N VAL A 5 -65.09 -6.39 8.50
CA VAL A 5 -65.46 -5.65 9.73
C VAL A 5 -64.18 -5.52 10.57
N ALA A 6 -63.57 -4.43 10.87
CA ALA A 6 -63.81 -3.41 11.90
C ALA A 6 -63.81 -3.93 13.37
N GLY A 7 -62.98 -3.39 14.20
CA GLY A 7 -62.96 -3.56 15.66
C GLY A 7 -62.09 -2.52 16.32
N ARG A 8 -62.67 -1.37 16.71
CA ARG A 8 -62.11 -0.36 17.63
C ARG A 8 -62.35 -0.80 19.08
N VAL A 9 -61.40 -0.58 19.98
CA VAL A 9 -61.71 -0.19 21.34
C VAL A 9 -60.61 0.73 21.87
N ALA A 10 -61.04 1.91 22.29
CA ALA A 10 -60.32 2.89 23.10
C ALA A 10 -60.79 2.75 24.54
N LEU A 11 -59.91 3.07 25.53
CA LEU A 11 -60.25 3.60 26.87
C LEU A 11 -58.94 3.92 27.59
N SER A 12 -58.55 5.15 27.79
CA SER A 12 -58.90 6.15 28.83
C SER A 12 -58.09 6.09 30.11
N LEU A 13 -57.38 7.18 30.34
CA LEU A 13 -57.09 7.99 31.52
C LEU A 13 -56.79 7.31 32.90
N ALA A 14 -55.69 7.77 33.52
CA ALA A 14 -55.78 8.46 34.83
C ALA A 14 -54.49 9.19 35.21
N LEU A 15 -54.67 10.41 35.65
CA LEU A 15 -53.77 11.37 36.29
C LEU A 15 -53.14 10.84 37.59
N GLY A 16 -51.96 11.30 37.93
CA GLY A 16 -51.38 11.15 39.28
C GLY A 16 -50.17 12.05 39.47
N SER A 17 -50.40 13.33 39.69
CA SER A 17 -49.38 14.31 40.14
C SER A 17 -49.13 14.12 41.64
N VAL A 18 -47.87 13.93 42.02
CA VAL A 18 -47.43 14.08 43.42
C VAL A 18 -46.20 14.95 43.46
N LEU A 19 -46.37 16.18 43.90
CA LEU A 19 -45.36 17.12 44.35
C LEU A 19 -44.88 16.72 45.73
N LEU A 20 -43.58 16.46 45.91
CA LEU A 20 -42.95 16.44 47.23
C LEU A 20 -41.81 17.43 47.24
N ALA A 21 -42.05 18.54 47.92
CA ALA A 21 -41.07 19.51 48.35
C ALA A 21 -40.22 18.91 49.49
N GLY A 22 -38.92 18.76 49.26
CA GLY A 22 -37.92 18.40 50.26
C GLY A 22 -37.08 19.59 50.63
N CYS A 23 -37.27 20.13 51.81
CA CYS A 23 -36.45 21.19 52.41
C CYS A 23 -35.03 20.68 52.67
N ALA A 24 -34.03 21.31 52.13
CA ALA A 24 -32.64 21.13 52.54
C ALA A 24 -32.44 21.84 53.89
N ARG A 25 -32.09 21.08 54.91
CA ARG A 25 -31.55 21.61 56.19
C ARG A 25 -30.04 21.71 56.01
N PHE A 26 -29.52 22.94 56.17
CA PHE A 26 -28.09 23.16 56.39
C PHE A 26 -27.79 22.83 57.86
N ASP A 27 -26.81 21.93 58.09
CA ASP A 27 -26.27 21.63 59.39
C ASP A 27 -24.99 22.42 59.61
N ASP A 28 -25.04 23.40 60.53
CA ASP A 28 -23.95 24.33 60.86
C ASP A 28 -23.11 23.82 62.05
N SER A 29 -22.79 22.50 62.10
CA SER A 29 -21.97 22.00 63.16
C SER A 29 -20.85 21.08 62.66
N ALA A 30 -19.76 21.64 62.18
CA ALA A 30 -18.41 21.07 62.25
C ALA A 30 -17.33 22.07 61.84
N SER A 31 -16.99 22.99 62.67
CA SER A 31 -15.68 23.65 62.60
C SER A 31 -14.63 22.72 63.20
N SER A 32 -13.91 21.99 62.38
CA SER A 32 -12.71 21.25 62.80
C SER A 32 -11.51 22.18 62.82
N PRO A 33 -10.69 22.18 63.87
CA PRO A 33 -9.52 23.02 63.94
C PRO A 33 -8.46 22.59 62.90
N PHE A 34 -7.81 23.57 62.27
CA PHE A 34 -6.70 23.37 61.34
C PHE A 34 -5.61 22.51 61.97
N THR A 35 -5.33 21.36 61.36
CA THR A 35 -4.14 20.55 61.64
C THR A 35 -2.98 21.19 60.85
N PRO A 36 -1.82 21.49 61.44
CA PRO A 36 -0.70 22.03 60.70
C PRO A 36 -0.17 20.98 59.70
N GLU A 37 0.04 21.48 58.48
CA GLU A 37 0.59 20.72 57.37
C GLU A 37 1.98 20.14 57.74
N PRO A 38 2.28 18.86 57.42
CA PRO A 38 3.61 18.30 57.65
C PRO A 38 4.59 18.97 56.75
N THR A 39 5.70 19.47 57.28
CA THR A 39 6.86 20.02 56.57
C THR A 39 7.47 18.90 55.71
N VAL A 40 7.31 19.00 54.41
CA VAL A 40 7.98 18.12 53.44
C VAL A 40 9.41 18.57 53.30
N ASN A 41 10.39 17.71 53.60
CA ASN A 41 11.77 17.90 53.23
C ASN A 41 11.93 18.08 51.72
N PRO A 42 12.74 18.99 51.24
CA PRO A 42 12.98 19.13 49.81
C PRO A 42 13.83 17.93 49.33
N ALA A 43 13.16 16.86 48.90
CA ALA A 43 13.72 15.88 48.00
C ALA A 43 13.74 16.52 46.61
N ASP A 44 14.87 16.36 45.90
CA ASP A 44 15.14 16.92 44.58
C ASP A 44 13.88 16.95 43.68
N PRO A 45 13.59 18.08 43.05
CA PRO A 45 12.45 18.16 42.17
C PRO A 45 12.70 17.30 40.94
N LYS A 46 12.04 16.11 40.89
CA LYS A 46 11.86 15.42 39.61
C LYS A 46 11.28 16.43 38.64
N PRO A 47 11.92 16.66 37.47
CA PRO A 47 11.37 17.59 36.50
C PRO A 47 9.91 17.23 36.23
N PRO A 48 8.99 18.20 36.21
CA PRO A 48 7.61 17.92 35.92
C PRO A 48 7.53 17.20 34.58
N LYS A 49 6.85 16.07 34.51
CA LYS A 49 6.50 15.44 33.25
C LYS A 49 5.77 16.49 32.44
N GLN A 50 6.43 16.99 31.39
CA GLN A 50 5.82 17.92 30.45
C GLN A 50 4.52 17.28 29.97
N PRO A 51 3.36 17.98 30.01
CA PRO A 51 2.15 17.46 29.41
C PRO A 51 2.45 17.10 27.95
N PRO A 52 1.92 16.00 27.41
CA PRO A 52 2.13 15.68 26.01
C PRO A 52 1.72 16.88 25.18
N THR A 53 2.59 17.28 24.25
CA THR A 53 2.31 18.38 23.31
C THR A 53 0.99 18.01 22.60
N PRO A 54 -0.03 18.88 22.58
CA PRO A 54 -1.26 18.57 21.87
C PRO A 54 -0.95 18.25 20.42
N GLY A 55 -1.30 17.03 19.95
CA GLY A 55 -1.07 16.57 18.59
C GLY A 55 0.09 15.57 18.39
N ALA A 56 0.86 15.23 19.43
CA ALA A 56 1.87 14.17 19.32
C ALA A 56 1.22 12.79 19.45
N ARG A 57 1.56 11.87 18.53
CA ARG A 57 1.12 10.47 18.57
C ARG A 57 1.67 9.77 19.84
N PRO A 58 0.92 8.89 20.52
CA PRO A 58 1.41 8.13 21.66
C PRO A 58 2.58 7.24 21.25
N THR A 59 3.47 6.93 22.19
CA THR A 59 4.58 5.99 21.97
C THR A 59 4.18 4.59 22.41
N GLY A 60 4.62 3.58 21.66
CA GLY A 60 4.35 2.18 22.00
C GLY A 60 4.91 1.20 20.96
N PRO A 61 4.83 -0.11 21.22
CA PRO A 61 5.16 -1.11 20.22
C PRO A 61 4.30 -0.91 18.97
N CYS A 62 4.93 -0.97 17.79
CA CYS A 62 4.24 -0.79 16.50
C CYS A 62 3.49 0.54 16.36
N ILE A 63 3.89 1.58 17.09
CA ILE A 63 3.35 2.94 16.96
C ILE A 63 4.48 3.85 16.49
N ASP A 64 4.51 4.14 15.19
CA ASP A 64 5.49 5.05 14.59
C ASP A 64 5.05 6.50 14.85
N PRO A 65 5.92 7.38 15.40
CA PRO A 65 5.56 8.76 15.69
C PRO A 65 5.35 9.62 14.43
N ASP A 66 5.83 9.20 13.26
CA ASP A 66 5.67 9.97 12.02
C ASP A 66 4.19 9.92 11.55
N PRO A 67 3.53 11.08 11.40
CA PRO A 67 2.14 11.14 10.94
C PRO A 67 1.92 10.61 9.52
N ALA A 68 2.96 10.58 8.69
CA ALA A 68 2.88 10.02 7.34
C ALA A 68 2.81 8.48 7.35
N VAL A 69 3.19 7.82 8.45
CA VAL A 69 3.13 6.36 8.57
C VAL A 69 1.71 5.92 8.90
N VAL A 70 1.14 5.12 8.01
CA VAL A 70 -0.24 4.61 8.08
C VAL A 70 -0.33 3.27 8.78
N ALA A 71 0.60 2.37 8.51
CA ALA A 71 0.67 1.04 9.12
C ALA A 71 2.11 0.66 9.45
N THR A 72 2.27 -0.19 10.46
CA THR A 72 3.56 -0.60 11.01
C THR A 72 3.58 -2.09 11.30
N CYS A 73 4.78 -2.63 11.57
CA CYS A 73 5.00 -4.03 11.97
C CYS A 73 4.45 -5.06 10.97
N LEU A 74 4.38 -4.70 9.70
CA LEU A 74 4.05 -5.63 8.63
C LEU A 74 5.19 -6.63 8.41
N ASP A 75 4.88 -7.77 7.80
CA ASP A 75 5.91 -8.72 7.38
C ASP A 75 6.24 -8.50 5.90
N THR A 76 7.45 -8.08 5.60
CA THR A 76 7.96 -7.81 4.24
C THR A 76 6.86 -7.53 3.20
N THR A 77 6.68 -6.28 2.85
CA THR A 77 5.60 -5.88 1.94
C THR A 77 5.89 -6.27 0.48
N GLY A 78 4.83 -6.42 -0.29
CA GLY A 78 4.82 -6.52 -1.75
C GLY A 78 4.14 -5.31 -2.38
N GLY A 79 3.31 -5.55 -3.40
CA GLY A 79 2.52 -4.53 -4.08
C GLY A 79 1.50 -3.82 -3.19
N LEU A 80 1.08 -2.67 -3.64
CA LEU A 80 0.25 -1.73 -2.90
C LEU A 80 -0.78 -1.09 -3.84
N ILE A 81 -2.04 -0.95 -3.38
CA ILE A 81 -3.11 -0.29 -4.13
C ILE A 81 -3.73 0.79 -3.25
N ALA A 82 -3.76 2.02 -3.73
CA ALA A 82 -4.49 3.10 -3.07
C ALA A 82 -6.00 3.01 -3.37
N LEU A 83 -6.83 3.16 -2.34
CA LEU A 83 -8.29 3.08 -2.37
C LEU A 83 -8.91 4.33 -1.74
N GLY A 84 -8.79 5.47 -2.39
CA GLY A 84 -9.18 6.74 -1.79
C GLY A 84 -8.36 7.02 -0.54
N ASP A 85 -9.01 7.08 0.62
CA ASP A 85 -8.35 7.33 1.91
C ASP A 85 -7.77 6.08 2.58
N SER A 86 -7.79 4.92 1.93
CA SER A 86 -7.21 3.68 2.45
C SER A 86 -6.33 3.02 1.40
N ALA A 87 -5.62 1.95 1.77
CA ALA A 87 -4.87 1.16 0.81
C ALA A 87 -4.98 -0.34 1.12
N LEU A 88 -4.76 -1.17 0.09
CA LEU A 88 -4.44 -2.58 0.26
C LEU A 88 -2.94 -2.75 0.11
N VAL A 89 -2.35 -3.56 0.95
CA VAL A 89 -0.93 -3.93 0.88
C VAL A 89 -0.78 -5.44 0.95
N ALA A 90 0.07 -5.98 0.09
CA ALA A 90 0.47 -7.36 0.12
C ALA A 90 1.55 -7.58 1.18
N GLU A 91 1.44 -8.62 1.99
CA GLU A 91 2.56 -9.15 2.76
C GLU A 91 3.19 -10.32 1.99
N ARG A 92 4.38 -10.09 1.48
CA ARG A 92 5.02 -10.98 0.52
C ARG A 92 5.23 -12.41 1.03
N ARG A 93 5.75 -12.58 2.25
CA ARG A 93 6.08 -13.90 2.80
C ARG A 93 4.89 -14.66 3.35
N THR A 94 3.89 -13.95 3.86
CA THR A 94 2.73 -14.56 4.53
C THR A 94 1.55 -14.79 3.60
N GLY A 95 1.57 -14.17 2.42
CA GLY A 95 0.47 -14.23 1.46
C GLY A 95 -0.79 -13.48 1.90
N ARG A 96 -0.72 -12.64 2.94
CA ARG A 96 -1.85 -11.82 3.41
C ARG A 96 -2.01 -10.58 2.53
N ILE A 97 -3.25 -10.21 2.29
CA ILE A 97 -3.62 -8.91 1.74
C ILE A 97 -4.31 -8.14 2.84
N LEU A 98 -3.75 -7.01 3.20
CA LEU A 98 -4.16 -6.22 4.36
C LEU A 98 -4.73 -4.88 3.92
N LYS A 99 -5.85 -4.48 4.49
CA LYS A 99 -6.38 -3.12 4.39
C LYS A 99 -5.77 -2.26 5.49
N VAL A 100 -5.23 -1.11 5.11
CA VAL A 100 -4.66 -0.10 5.99
C VAL A 100 -5.43 1.22 5.82
N VAL A 101 -5.67 1.91 6.93
CA VAL A 101 -6.45 3.15 6.96
C VAL A 101 -5.66 4.20 7.72
N PRO A 102 -5.44 5.40 7.16
CA PRO A 102 -4.87 6.51 7.89
C PRO A 102 -5.76 6.89 9.08
N VAL A 103 -5.14 7.25 10.17
CA VAL A 103 -5.80 7.76 11.37
C VAL A 103 -5.40 9.22 11.61
N ASP A 104 -6.09 9.88 12.54
CA ASP A 104 -5.68 11.21 13.00
C ASP A 104 -4.19 11.18 13.40
N PRO A 105 -3.38 12.20 13.03
CA PRO A 105 -1.96 12.24 13.35
C PRO A 105 -1.61 12.09 14.83
N SER A 106 -2.54 12.40 15.72
CA SER A 106 -2.38 12.23 17.17
C SER A 106 -2.80 10.86 17.70
N SER A 107 -3.42 10.02 16.86
CA SER A 107 -3.88 8.68 17.23
C SER A 107 -2.85 7.60 16.86
N PRO A 108 -2.77 6.47 17.59
CA PRO A 108 -1.96 5.34 17.18
C PRO A 108 -2.47 4.75 15.87
N GLN A 109 -1.56 4.13 15.08
CA GLN A 109 -1.96 3.38 13.89
C GLN A 109 -2.91 2.24 14.28
N GLU A 110 -3.94 2.03 13.46
CA GLU A 110 -4.82 0.88 13.61
C GLU A 110 -4.12 -0.42 13.16
N THR A 111 -4.51 -1.52 13.77
CA THR A 111 -4.07 -2.85 13.30
C THR A 111 -4.67 -3.10 11.92
N PRO A 112 -3.84 -3.41 10.90
CA PRO A 112 -4.32 -3.73 9.57
C PRO A 112 -5.33 -4.88 9.54
N THR A 113 -6.38 -4.75 8.74
CA THR A 113 -7.41 -5.78 8.59
C THR A 113 -7.06 -6.72 7.44
N GLU A 114 -6.98 -8.02 7.70
CA GLU A 114 -6.80 -9.02 6.63
C GLU A 114 -8.09 -9.13 5.81
N VAL A 115 -7.98 -8.87 4.49
CA VAL A 115 -9.10 -8.95 3.54
C VAL A 115 -9.05 -10.22 2.70
N ALA A 116 -7.86 -10.77 2.48
CA ALA A 116 -7.67 -12.03 1.79
C ALA A 116 -6.32 -12.66 2.16
N ARG A 117 -6.17 -13.94 1.86
CA ARG A 117 -4.91 -14.68 2.00
C ARG A 117 -4.78 -15.69 0.89
N VAL A 118 -3.56 -15.90 0.42
CA VAL A 118 -3.20 -16.93 -0.56
C VAL A 118 -1.95 -17.66 -0.10
N ASP A 119 -1.91 -18.98 -0.31
CA ASP A 119 -0.73 -19.78 0.00
C ASP A 119 0.40 -19.46 -0.98
N VAL A 120 1.57 -19.17 -0.45
CA VAL A 120 2.75 -18.76 -1.22
C VAL A 120 4.02 -19.45 -0.72
N ASP A 121 4.99 -19.59 -1.60
CA ASP A 121 6.38 -19.84 -1.21
C ASP A 121 7.09 -18.49 -1.04
N GLY A 122 7.12 -18.01 0.19
CA GLY A 122 7.76 -16.74 0.58
C GLY A 122 9.28 -16.84 0.77
N SER A 123 9.92 -17.94 0.37
CA SER A 123 11.38 -18.09 0.47
C SER A 123 12.11 -17.20 -0.54
N GLY A 124 13.31 -16.78 -0.19
CA GLY A 124 14.10 -15.88 -1.01
C GLY A 124 13.35 -14.56 -1.30
N ASP A 125 13.26 -14.21 -2.57
CA ASP A 125 12.51 -13.07 -3.08
C ASP A 125 11.11 -13.43 -3.62
N GLY A 126 10.68 -14.69 -3.47
CA GLY A 126 9.35 -15.17 -3.82
C GLY A 126 8.26 -14.75 -2.84
N GLY A 127 7.02 -15.16 -3.11
CA GLY A 127 5.86 -14.92 -2.28
C GLY A 127 4.73 -14.18 -3.00
N LEU A 128 3.95 -13.39 -2.28
CA LEU A 128 2.93 -12.48 -2.82
C LEU A 128 3.59 -11.19 -3.26
N SER A 129 4.02 -11.11 -4.52
CA SER A 129 4.77 -9.96 -5.02
C SER A 129 3.90 -8.76 -5.29
N ASP A 130 2.71 -8.95 -5.88
CA ASP A 130 1.85 -7.85 -6.28
C ASP A 130 0.38 -8.21 -6.30
N ILE A 131 -0.48 -7.20 -6.27
CA ILE A 131 -1.94 -7.30 -6.29
C ILE A 131 -2.55 -6.27 -7.23
N ALA A 132 -3.64 -6.64 -7.89
CA ALA A 132 -4.47 -5.71 -8.66
C ALA A 132 -5.95 -5.97 -8.40
N LEU A 133 -6.78 -4.93 -8.43
CA LEU A 133 -8.22 -5.09 -8.35
C LEU A 133 -8.81 -5.44 -9.72
N SER A 134 -9.88 -6.23 -9.72
CA SER A 134 -10.73 -6.35 -10.89
C SER A 134 -11.20 -4.96 -11.35
N PRO A 135 -11.27 -4.69 -12.65
CA PRO A 135 -11.87 -3.45 -13.16
C PRO A 135 -13.32 -3.24 -12.69
N THR A 136 -14.00 -4.31 -12.31
CA THR A 136 -15.36 -4.33 -11.75
C THR A 136 -15.36 -4.69 -10.25
N PHE A 137 -14.26 -4.42 -9.54
CA PHE A 137 -14.08 -4.81 -8.13
C PHE A 137 -15.25 -4.42 -7.21
N ARG A 138 -15.89 -3.27 -7.46
CA ARG A 138 -17.06 -2.84 -6.67
C ARG A 138 -18.28 -3.77 -6.82
N GLU A 139 -18.32 -4.54 -7.90
CA GLU A 139 -19.41 -5.47 -8.24
C GLU A 139 -19.04 -6.90 -7.89
N ASP A 140 -17.81 -7.31 -8.19
CA ASP A 140 -17.36 -8.70 -8.13
C ASP A 140 -16.43 -9.03 -6.94
N GLY A 141 -15.86 -8.02 -6.28
CA GLY A 141 -14.94 -8.19 -5.15
C GLY A 141 -13.66 -8.96 -5.47
N LEU A 142 -13.30 -9.10 -6.76
CA LEU A 142 -12.18 -9.93 -7.16
C LEU A 142 -10.85 -9.20 -7.03
N ILE A 143 -9.88 -9.87 -6.44
CA ILE A 143 -8.48 -9.45 -6.36
C ILE A 143 -7.64 -10.41 -7.20
N TYR A 144 -6.77 -9.86 -8.03
CA TYR A 144 -5.73 -10.61 -8.73
C TYR A 144 -4.42 -10.48 -7.97
N ALA A 145 -3.59 -11.52 -8.02
CA ALA A 145 -2.32 -11.54 -7.30
C ALA A 145 -1.25 -12.25 -8.13
N TYR A 146 -0.04 -11.68 -8.15
CA TYR A 146 1.15 -12.35 -8.64
C TYR A 146 1.82 -13.06 -7.46
N ILE A 147 1.95 -14.38 -7.56
CA ILE A 147 2.46 -15.22 -6.47
C ILE A 147 3.55 -16.16 -6.92
N THR A 148 4.44 -16.51 -6.00
CA THR A 148 5.37 -17.64 -6.12
C THR A 148 4.78 -18.83 -5.41
N THR A 149 4.76 -19.99 -6.08
CA THR A 149 4.39 -21.29 -5.52
C THR A 149 5.61 -22.19 -5.33
N ALA A 150 5.41 -23.42 -4.90
CA ALA A 150 6.52 -24.39 -4.82
C ALA A 150 7.15 -24.67 -6.19
N THR A 151 6.41 -24.53 -7.29
CA THR A 151 6.82 -24.99 -8.63
C THR A 151 7.03 -23.88 -9.65
N ASP A 152 6.30 -22.79 -9.56
CA ASP A 152 6.32 -21.69 -10.54
C ASP A 152 5.91 -20.37 -9.92
N ASN A 153 6.11 -19.29 -10.65
CA ASN A 153 5.41 -18.03 -10.42
C ASN A 153 4.12 -18.03 -11.27
N ARG A 154 3.08 -17.38 -10.80
CA ARG A 154 1.79 -17.34 -11.48
C ARG A 154 0.91 -16.16 -11.09
N VAL A 155 -0.07 -15.87 -11.93
CA VAL A 155 -1.17 -14.96 -11.59
C VAL A 155 -2.37 -15.78 -11.14
N VAL A 156 -2.95 -15.41 -10.01
CA VAL A 156 -4.18 -16.01 -9.49
C VAL A 156 -5.26 -14.95 -9.31
N ARG A 157 -6.52 -15.37 -9.30
CA ARG A 157 -7.68 -14.56 -8.95
C ARG A 157 -8.29 -15.07 -7.65
N ILE A 158 -8.54 -14.19 -6.72
CA ILE A 158 -9.07 -14.45 -5.40
C ILE A 158 -10.48 -13.87 -5.33
N ALA A 159 -11.46 -14.67 -4.94
CA ALA A 159 -12.81 -14.26 -4.61
C ALA A 159 -13.03 -14.40 -3.10
N GLU A 160 -13.87 -13.56 -2.53
CA GLU A 160 -14.21 -13.65 -1.12
C GLU A 160 -14.70 -15.06 -0.75
N GLY A 161 -14.10 -15.66 0.29
CA GLY A 161 -14.46 -16.99 0.78
C GLY A 161 -14.19 -18.17 -0.16
N GLY A 162 -13.60 -17.92 -1.33
CA GLY A 162 -13.32 -18.95 -2.34
C GLY A 162 -11.83 -19.27 -2.45
N PRO A 163 -11.46 -20.47 -2.99
CA PRO A 163 -10.08 -20.80 -3.27
C PRO A 163 -9.56 -19.95 -4.44
N PRO A 164 -8.25 -19.58 -4.43
CA PRO A 164 -7.62 -18.89 -5.55
C PRO A 164 -7.70 -19.71 -6.84
N LYS A 165 -8.01 -19.02 -7.96
CA LYS A 165 -8.05 -19.66 -9.31
C LYS A 165 -6.88 -19.17 -10.14
N ALA A 166 -6.09 -20.11 -10.68
CA ALA A 166 -4.95 -19.80 -11.53
C ALA A 166 -5.43 -19.18 -12.86
N ILE A 167 -4.92 -18.00 -13.19
CA ILE A 167 -5.18 -17.27 -14.42
C ILE A 167 -4.09 -17.53 -15.45
N LEU A 168 -2.83 -17.28 -15.07
CA LEU A 168 -1.63 -17.54 -15.88
C LEU A 168 -0.65 -18.35 -15.04
N THR A 169 -0.13 -19.44 -15.58
CA THR A 169 0.81 -20.36 -14.90
C THR A 169 2.06 -20.60 -15.72
N GLY A 170 3.05 -21.28 -15.15
CA GLY A 170 4.26 -21.68 -15.86
C GLY A 170 5.27 -20.55 -16.05
N ILE A 171 5.15 -19.45 -15.32
CA ILE A 171 6.21 -18.45 -15.24
C ILE A 171 7.35 -19.06 -14.42
N PRO A 172 8.60 -19.08 -14.96
CA PRO A 172 9.72 -19.72 -14.27
C PRO A 172 9.95 -19.18 -12.87
N LYS A 173 10.29 -20.09 -11.95
CA LYS A 173 10.74 -19.79 -10.60
C LYS A 173 12.23 -20.05 -10.49
N GLY A 174 12.96 -19.17 -9.80
CA GLY A 174 14.39 -19.29 -9.52
C GLY A 174 14.71 -19.18 -8.03
N ALA A 175 16.00 -19.19 -7.71
CA ALA A 175 16.46 -18.83 -6.38
C ALA A 175 16.29 -17.33 -6.11
N THR A 176 16.31 -16.51 -7.17
CA THR A 176 16.10 -15.07 -7.21
C THR A 176 15.36 -14.70 -8.47
N GLY A 177 14.93 -13.44 -8.62
CA GLY A 177 14.24 -12.97 -9.80
C GLY A 177 12.80 -13.48 -9.90
N ASN A 178 12.15 -13.71 -8.76
CA ASN A 178 10.76 -14.16 -8.68
C ASN A 178 9.77 -12.99 -8.59
N HIS A 179 10.25 -11.78 -8.46
CA HIS A 179 9.37 -10.61 -8.45
C HIS A 179 8.56 -10.53 -9.73
N GLY A 180 7.33 -10.06 -9.59
CA GLY A 180 6.47 -9.75 -10.72
C GLY A 180 5.42 -8.75 -10.29
N SER A 181 4.83 -8.07 -11.26
CA SER A 181 3.81 -7.06 -11.08
C SER A 181 2.67 -7.27 -12.07
N ILE A 182 1.49 -6.80 -11.72
CA ILE A 182 0.27 -6.93 -12.53
C ILE A 182 -0.52 -5.63 -12.54
N GLU A 183 -0.98 -5.21 -13.71
CA GLU A 183 -1.77 -3.99 -13.88
C GLU A 183 -2.87 -4.20 -14.93
N PHE A 184 -4.09 -3.75 -14.62
CA PHE A 184 -5.15 -3.66 -15.60
C PHE A 184 -5.07 -2.34 -16.36
N VAL A 185 -4.61 -2.39 -17.60
CA VAL A 185 -4.52 -1.20 -18.47
C VAL A 185 -5.82 -0.91 -19.22
N THR A 186 -6.70 -1.90 -19.33
CA THR A 186 -8.09 -1.74 -19.79
C THR A 186 -8.97 -2.72 -19.01
N PRO A 187 -10.31 -2.59 -19.05
CA PRO A 187 -11.18 -3.55 -18.36
C PRO A 187 -11.00 -5.02 -18.78
N THR A 188 -10.43 -5.27 -19.94
CA THR A 188 -10.23 -6.63 -20.47
C THR A 188 -8.77 -6.97 -20.74
N GLN A 189 -7.82 -6.12 -20.35
CA GLN A 189 -6.40 -6.36 -20.64
C GLN A 189 -5.56 -6.14 -19.40
N MET A 190 -4.83 -7.17 -19.01
CA MET A 190 -3.86 -7.16 -17.93
C MET A 190 -2.45 -7.23 -18.49
N LEU A 191 -1.56 -6.39 -18.00
CA LEU A 191 -0.12 -6.56 -18.14
C LEU A 191 0.43 -7.34 -16.95
N VAL A 192 1.42 -8.19 -17.22
CA VAL A 192 2.11 -8.99 -16.21
C VAL A 192 3.60 -8.84 -16.46
N LEU A 193 4.29 -8.15 -15.57
CA LEU A 193 5.74 -8.09 -15.57
C LEU A 193 6.28 -9.29 -14.77
N THR A 194 7.29 -9.96 -15.31
CA THR A 194 7.89 -11.14 -14.68
C THR A 194 9.40 -10.94 -14.54
N GLY A 195 9.94 -11.27 -13.38
CA GLY A 195 11.39 -11.35 -13.19
C GLY A 195 12.02 -12.47 -13.98
N ASP A 196 13.33 -12.42 -14.13
CA ASP A 196 14.12 -13.34 -14.96
C ASP A 196 14.39 -14.71 -14.31
N ALA A 197 13.88 -14.94 -13.11
CA ALA A 197 14.12 -16.13 -12.30
C ALA A 197 15.62 -16.45 -12.09
N GLY A 198 16.47 -15.41 -12.07
CA GLY A 198 17.93 -15.53 -12.00
C GLY A 198 18.56 -16.08 -13.26
N ASN A 199 17.87 -16.07 -14.39
CA ASN A 199 18.34 -16.57 -15.69
C ASN A 199 18.18 -15.53 -16.81
N PRO A 200 19.09 -14.55 -16.94
CA PRO A 200 19.03 -13.51 -17.98
C PRO A 200 19.00 -14.07 -19.40
N SER A 201 19.58 -15.25 -19.64
CA SER A 201 19.52 -15.89 -20.96
C SER A 201 18.12 -16.39 -21.31
N ALA A 202 17.36 -16.88 -20.35
CA ALA A 202 15.96 -17.23 -20.55
C ALA A 202 15.08 -15.99 -20.73
N ALA A 203 15.45 -14.87 -20.09
CA ALA A 203 14.73 -13.61 -20.21
C ALA A 203 14.66 -13.09 -21.66
N VAL A 204 15.63 -13.36 -22.49
CA VAL A 204 15.60 -12.98 -23.91
C VAL A 204 15.04 -14.09 -24.83
N SER A 205 14.84 -15.32 -24.32
CA SER A 205 14.27 -16.44 -25.09
C SER A 205 12.77 -16.26 -25.32
N PRO A 206 12.26 -16.40 -26.56
CA PRO A 206 10.83 -16.29 -26.83
C PRO A 206 9.98 -17.42 -26.24
N SER A 207 10.61 -18.54 -25.84
CA SER A 207 9.92 -19.68 -25.24
C SER A 207 9.77 -19.62 -23.72
N SER A 208 10.39 -18.62 -23.07
CA SER A 208 10.30 -18.42 -21.62
C SER A 208 9.30 -17.31 -21.28
N LEU A 209 8.53 -17.49 -20.23
CA LEU A 209 7.69 -16.45 -19.64
C LEU A 209 8.42 -15.64 -18.55
N GLY A 210 9.65 -15.99 -18.20
CA GLY A 210 10.48 -15.21 -17.26
C GLY A 210 11.21 -14.09 -17.94
N GLY A 211 11.39 -12.97 -17.24
CA GLY A 211 12.03 -11.77 -17.74
C GLY A 211 11.27 -11.10 -18.89
N LYS A 212 9.97 -10.96 -18.73
CA LYS A 212 9.04 -10.46 -19.75
C LYS A 212 8.08 -9.39 -19.22
N LEU A 213 7.63 -8.54 -20.13
CA LEU A 213 6.32 -7.92 -20.01
C LEU A 213 5.35 -8.74 -20.88
N LEU A 214 4.34 -9.28 -20.25
CA LEU A 214 3.31 -10.12 -20.87
C LEU A 214 1.98 -9.37 -20.92
N ARG A 215 1.19 -9.68 -21.95
CA ARG A 215 -0.20 -9.21 -22.09
C ARG A 215 -1.14 -10.38 -21.99
N VAL A 216 -2.12 -10.29 -21.11
CA VAL A 216 -3.20 -11.27 -20.96
C VAL A 216 -4.52 -10.58 -21.34
N ASN A 217 -5.13 -11.03 -22.44
CA ASN A 217 -6.42 -10.51 -22.88
C ASN A 217 -7.55 -11.32 -22.23
N SER A 218 -8.54 -10.63 -21.66
CA SER A 218 -9.67 -11.22 -20.95
C SER A 218 -9.26 -12.25 -19.90
N PRO A 219 -8.56 -11.83 -18.82
CA PRO A 219 -7.96 -12.73 -17.85
C PRO A 219 -9.00 -13.69 -17.24
N ALA A 220 -8.86 -14.99 -17.52
CA ALA A 220 -9.72 -16.05 -17.06
C ALA A 220 -8.85 -17.29 -16.67
N PRO A 221 -9.39 -18.25 -15.93
CA PRO A 221 -8.65 -19.46 -15.59
C PRO A 221 -8.08 -20.15 -16.83
N GLY A 222 -6.75 -20.37 -16.85
CA GLY A 222 -6.04 -20.99 -17.97
C GLY A 222 -5.76 -20.08 -19.16
N SER A 223 -5.80 -18.75 -18.97
CA SER A 223 -5.40 -17.78 -20.00
C SER A 223 -3.96 -18.01 -20.46
N THR A 224 -3.72 -17.69 -21.73
CA THR A 224 -2.38 -17.57 -22.32
C THR A 224 -1.94 -16.12 -22.35
N ALA A 225 -0.64 -15.88 -22.46
CA ALA A 225 -0.07 -14.55 -22.54
C ALA A 225 0.66 -14.32 -23.86
N GLU A 226 0.62 -13.09 -24.34
CA GLU A 226 1.42 -12.56 -25.44
C GLU A 226 2.66 -11.86 -24.87
N VAL A 227 3.84 -12.10 -25.43
CA VAL A 227 5.07 -11.40 -25.04
C VAL A 227 5.10 -10.02 -25.70
N VAL A 228 5.09 -8.98 -24.88
CA VAL A 228 5.20 -7.57 -25.34
C VAL A 228 6.67 -7.14 -25.34
N VAL A 229 7.41 -7.44 -24.23
CA VAL A 229 8.83 -7.12 -24.06
C VAL A 229 9.57 -8.33 -23.56
N SER A 230 10.80 -8.51 -23.99
CA SER A 230 11.75 -9.50 -23.49
C SER A 230 12.96 -8.80 -22.88
N GLY A 231 13.66 -9.49 -21.96
CA GLY A 231 14.87 -8.98 -21.35
C GLY A 231 14.61 -8.07 -20.15
N ILE A 232 13.48 -8.25 -19.49
CA ILE A 232 13.23 -7.72 -18.13
C ILE A 232 14.18 -8.43 -17.16
N GLY A 233 14.73 -7.69 -16.20
CA GLY A 233 15.69 -8.22 -15.25
C GLY A 233 15.04 -8.92 -14.03
N THR A 234 15.69 -8.81 -12.89
CA THR A 234 15.30 -9.57 -11.69
C THR A 234 14.04 -9.07 -11.00
N ALA A 235 13.72 -7.79 -11.16
CA ALA A 235 12.58 -7.13 -10.51
C ALA A 235 12.17 -5.90 -11.30
N GLY A 236 10.95 -5.45 -11.08
CA GLY A 236 10.38 -4.24 -11.66
C GLY A 236 8.91 -4.14 -11.32
N ASP A 237 8.27 -3.12 -11.87
CA ASP A 237 6.86 -2.86 -11.69
C ASP A 237 6.25 -2.31 -12.99
N VAL A 238 4.95 -2.41 -13.12
CA VAL A 238 4.17 -1.80 -14.18
C VAL A 238 3.05 -0.97 -13.58
N CYS A 239 2.95 0.31 -13.95
CA CYS A 239 1.95 1.22 -13.44
C CYS A 239 1.39 2.14 -14.51
N GLY A 240 0.08 2.32 -14.53
CA GLY A 240 -0.62 3.20 -15.45
C GLY A 240 -1.20 4.43 -14.75
N ASP A 241 -1.35 5.52 -15.50
CA ASP A 241 -2.05 6.72 -15.03
C ASP A 241 -3.57 6.63 -15.24
N GLY A 242 -4.06 5.46 -15.67
CA GLY A 242 -5.46 5.22 -16.01
C GLY A 242 -5.94 5.90 -17.30
N LYS A 243 -5.03 6.48 -18.09
CA LYS A 243 -5.29 7.19 -19.35
C LYS A 243 -4.43 6.67 -20.50
N ASP A 244 -3.26 7.25 -20.67
CA ASP A 244 -2.46 7.08 -21.88
C ASP A 244 -1.04 6.61 -21.61
N SER A 245 -0.53 6.71 -20.38
CA SER A 245 0.82 6.30 -20.03
C SER A 245 0.84 5.04 -19.20
N VAL A 246 1.66 4.08 -19.63
CA VAL A 246 2.01 2.89 -18.84
C VAL A 246 3.52 2.87 -18.68
N TRP A 247 3.94 2.98 -17.43
CA TRP A 247 5.35 3.00 -17.07
C TRP A 247 5.81 1.63 -16.58
N ILE A 248 7.06 1.34 -16.84
CA ILE A 248 7.71 0.09 -16.46
C ILE A 248 9.01 0.43 -15.77
N THR A 249 9.17 0.01 -14.51
CA THR A 249 10.48 -0.03 -13.88
C THR A 249 11.13 -1.39 -14.12
N ASP A 250 12.44 -1.41 -14.33
CA ASP A 250 13.14 -2.63 -14.66
C ASP A 250 14.56 -2.62 -14.07
N ARG A 251 14.86 -3.63 -13.26
CA ARG A 251 16.16 -3.82 -12.61
C ARG A 251 16.95 -4.89 -13.32
N THR A 252 17.84 -4.45 -14.22
CA THR A 252 18.71 -5.39 -14.94
C THR A 252 20.04 -5.65 -14.21
N ALA A 253 20.86 -6.53 -14.77
CA ALA A 253 22.17 -6.82 -14.22
C ALA A 253 23.16 -5.64 -14.31
N THR A 254 22.96 -4.73 -15.27
CA THR A 254 23.90 -3.66 -15.59
C THR A 254 23.39 -2.26 -15.29
N GLU A 255 22.08 -2.06 -15.25
CA GLU A 255 21.45 -0.77 -15.06
C GLU A 255 20.03 -0.95 -14.53
N ASP A 256 19.48 0.09 -13.92
CA ASP A 256 18.06 0.19 -13.65
C ASP A 256 17.43 1.11 -14.72
N ARG A 257 16.21 0.81 -15.14
CA ARG A 257 15.53 1.53 -16.22
C ARG A 257 14.11 1.94 -15.83
N LEU A 258 13.71 3.08 -16.36
CA LEU A 258 12.32 3.50 -16.51
C LEU A 258 11.96 3.47 -17.99
N GLN A 259 10.94 2.72 -18.34
CA GLN A 259 10.48 2.58 -19.71
C GLN A 259 9.03 3.01 -19.82
N LEU A 260 8.64 3.45 -21.02
CA LEU A 260 7.28 3.82 -21.37
C LEU A 260 6.75 2.84 -22.43
N LEU A 261 5.61 2.26 -22.18
CA LEU A 261 4.86 1.46 -23.14
C LEU A 261 3.80 2.35 -23.80
N ALA A 262 3.95 2.55 -25.09
CA ALA A 262 3.00 3.28 -25.91
C ALA A 262 1.79 2.41 -26.30
N LYS A 263 0.70 3.04 -26.75
CA LYS A 263 -0.54 2.36 -27.18
C LYS A 263 -0.33 1.37 -28.33
N ASP A 264 0.64 1.61 -29.22
CA ASP A 264 1.02 0.71 -30.31
C ASP A 264 1.89 -0.47 -29.87
N SER A 265 2.09 -0.62 -28.56
CA SER A 265 2.98 -1.61 -27.93
C SER A 265 4.48 -1.35 -28.14
N THR A 266 4.86 -0.18 -28.63
CA THR A 266 6.26 0.23 -28.65
C THR A 266 6.72 0.56 -27.23
N VAL A 267 7.89 0.06 -26.83
CA VAL A 267 8.52 0.39 -25.55
C VAL A 267 9.77 1.23 -25.80
N THR A 268 9.83 2.36 -25.09
CA THR A 268 10.96 3.28 -25.15
C THR A 268 11.55 3.45 -23.76
N THR A 269 12.89 3.55 -23.67
CA THR A 269 13.57 3.89 -22.42
C THR A 269 13.42 5.39 -22.17
N ALA A 270 12.72 5.75 -21.10
CA ALA A 270 12.54 7.14 -20.69
C ALA A 270 13.69 7.64 -19.82
N TRP A 271 14.26 6.76 -18.99
CA TRP A 271 15.40 7.08 -18.14
C TRP A 271 16.22 5.82 -17.81
N THR A 272 17.52 6.01 -17.59
CA THR A 272 18.45 4.94 -17.19
C THR A 272 19.29 5.39 -15.99
N TRP A 273 19.43 4.51 -15.01
CA TRP A 273 20.32 4.66 -13.86
C TRP A 273 21.47 3.64 -13.93
N PRO A 274 22.67 4.04 -14.38
CA PRO A 274 23.84 3.15 -14.39
C PRO A 274 24.33 2.75 -13.00
N ASP A 275 24.06 3.60 -12.00
CA ASP A 275 24.40 3.41 -10.58
C ASP A 275 23.46 2.46 -9.84
N ARG A 276 22.38 2.02 -10.49
CA ARG A 276 21.43 1.02 -10.02
C ARG A 276 20.88 1.31 -8.61
N PRO A 277 20.08 2.37 -8.45
CA PRO A 277 19.51 2.76 -7.16
C PRO A 277 18.49 1.75 -6.61
N GLY A 278 18.18 0.70 -7.36
CA GLY A 278 17.24 -0.35 -6.99
C GLY A 278 15.80 0.03 -7.27
N VAL A 279 15.46 0.36 -8.51
CA VAL A 279 14.08 0.67 -8.90
C VAL A 279 13.13 -0.48 -8.54
N ALA A 280 11.96 -0.15 -8.02
CA ALA A 280 10.95 -1.10 -7.55
C ALA A 280 9.56 -0.62 -7.96
N GLY A 281 8.62 -0.53 -7.02
CA GLY A 281 7.25 -0.08 -7.28
C GLY A 281 7.17 1.30 -7.91
N CYS A 282 6.16 1.53 -8.72
CA CYS A 282 5.90 2.81 -9.34
C CYS A 282 4.46 3.30 -9.14
N ALA A 283 4.30 4.63 -9.17
CA ALA A 283 3.02 5.33 -9.04
C ALA A 283 2.93 6.37 -10.15
N ALA A 284 2.13 6.09 -11.16
CA ALA A 284 1.99 6.95 -12.33
C ALA A 284 1.00 8.09 -12.10
N ALA A 285 1.30 9.25 -12.66
CA ALA A 285 0.45 10.41 -12.75
C ALA A 285 0.52 10.99 -14.16
N SER A 286 -0.37 11.93 -14.50
CA SER A 286 -0.41 12.52 -15.85
C SER A 286 0.83 13.33 -16.24
N ASP A 287 1.61 13.77 -15.27
CA ASP A 287 2.78 14.63 -15.42
C ASP A 287 4.09 13.94 -15.00
N GLY A 288 4.05 12.62 -14.82
CA GLY A 288 5.22 11.83 -14.50
C GLY A 288 4.96 10.58 -13.68
N VAL A 289 6.01 10.06 -13.07
CA VAL A 289 5.94 8.84 -12.27
C VAL A 289 6.84 8.94 -11.04
N ALA A 290 6.32 8.51 -9.91
CA ALA A 290 7.09 8.30 -8.69
C ALA A 290 7.57 6.85 -8.64
N ILE A 291 8.83 6.63 -8.30
CA ILE A 291 9.47 5.32 -8.29
C ILE A 291 10.07 5.06 -6.90
N ALA A 292 9.66 3.99 -6.25
CA ALA A 292 10.28 3.51 -5.03
C ALA A 292 11.67 2.94 -5.33
N LEU A 293 12.66 3.31 -4.50
CA LEU A 293 14.04 2.89 -4.64
C LEU A 293 14.47 2.09 -3.41
N THR A 294 14.81 0.81 -3.60
CA THR A 294 15.27 -0.03 -2.48
C THR A 294 16.70 0.32 -2.07
N GLY A 295 17.61 0.46 -3.03
CA GLY A 295 19.04 0.74 -2.76
C GLY A 295 19.30 2.16 -2.30
N ALA A 296 18.75 3.15 -3.01
CA ALA A 296 18.88 4.56 -2.67
C ALA A 296 17.96 5.00 -1.51
N LYS A 297 17.04 4.14 -1.03
CA LYS A 297 16.14 4.39 0.11
C LYS A 297 15.38 5.73 -0.03
N ALA A 298 14.81 5.95 -1.18
CA ALA A 298 14.15 7.19 -1.57
C ALA A 298 12.98 6.92 -2.49
N VAL A 299 12.20 7.95 -2.78
CA VAL A 299 11.29 7.98 -3.94
C VAL A 299 11.90 8.90 -4.99
N ALA A 300 12.12 8.40 -6.20
CA ALA A 300 12.49 9.20 -7.35
C ALA A 300 11.24 9.75 -8.03
N ILE A 301 11.22 11.05 -8.32
CA ILE A 301 10.16 11.72 -9.08
C ILE A 301 10.69 12.03 -10.47
N ALA A 302 10.23 11.28 -11.45
CA ALA A 302 10.51 11.53 -12.86
C ALA A 302 9.35 12.35 -13.46
N VAL A 303 9.60 13.64 -13.65
CA VAL A 303 8.64 14.54 -14.31
C VAL A 303 8.67 14.27 -15.81
N ALA A 304 7.50 14.08 -16.40
CA ALA A 304 7.34 13.83 -17.83
C ALA A 304 6.49 14.92 -18.48
N ASP A 305 6.81 15.25 -19.71
CA ASP A 305 5.95 16.13 -20.52
C ASP A 305 4.56 15.48 -20.70
N PRO A 306 3.47 16.18 -20.38
CA PRO A 306 2.14 15.58 -20.39
C PRO A 306 1.61 15.15 -21.77
N ASN A 307 2.26 15.61 -22.86
CA ASN A 307 1.84 15.28 -24.23
C ASN A 307 2.73 14.22 -24.88
N THR A 308 4.04 14.28 -24.61
CA THR A 308 5.03 13.40 -25.23
C THR A 308 5.53 12.31 -24.30
N HIS A 309 5.23 12.43 -22.99
CA HIS A 309 5.74 11.59 -21.91
C HIS A 309 7.28 11.54 -21.82
N ALA A 310 7.97 12.51 -22.43
CA ALA A 310 9.42 12.57 -22.37
C ALA A 310 9.89 13.02 -20.99
N VAL A 311 10.82 12.27 -20.41
CA VAL A 311 11.55 12.66 -19.19
C VAL A 311 12.80 13.41 -19.63
N THR A 312 12.83 14.72 -19.43
CA THR A 312 13.89 15.60 -19.95
C THR A 312 14.89 16.06 -18.89
N SER A 313 14.62 15.75 -17.63
CA SER A 313 15.49 16.10 -16.49
C SER A 313 15.71 14.89 -15.57
N SER A 314 16.82 14.90 -14.87
CA SER A 314 17.10 13.85 -13.87
C SER A 314 15.99 13.77 -12.83
N PRO A 315 15.49 12.56 -12.52
CA PRO A 315 14.53 12.37 -11.45
C PRO A 315 15.04 12.93 -10.11
N SER A 316 14.21 13.72 -9.44
CA SER A 316 14.52 14.26 -8.13
C SER A 316 14.21 13.25 -7.03
N LEU A 317 14.97 13.27 -5.92
CA LEU A 317 14.76 12.36 -4.81
C LEU A 317 14.00 13.04 -3.68
N ILE A 318 12.99 12.35 -3.15
CA ILE A 318 12.26 12.76 -1.94
C ILE A 318 12.30 11.65 -0.90
N ALA A 319 12.03 11.99 0.36
CA ALA A 319 12.02 11.06 1.49
C ALA A 319 13.28 10.19 1.64
N GLN A 320 14.44 10.68 1.14
CA GLN A 320 15.71 9.95 1.14
C GLN A 320 16.13 9.58 2.56
N ASP A 321 16.53 8.33 2.77
CA ASP A 321 16.94 7.70 4.03
C ASP A 321 15.91 7.79 5.18
N LYS A 322 14.71 8.34 4.92
CA LYS A 322 13.73 8.57 5.97
C LYS A 322 13.03 7.29 6.43
N TYR A 323 12.72 6.39 5.50
CA TYR A 323 11.94 5.18 5.78
C TYR A 323 12.72 3.88 5.50
N GLY A 324 13.95 3.99 5.00
CA GLY A 324 14.76 2.84 4.59
C GLY A 324 14.39 2.37 3.18
N GLN A 325 14.51 1.07 2.92
CA GLN A 325 14.27 0.46 1.62
C GLN A 325 12.78 0.53 1.25
N LEU A 326 12.48 1.08 0.09
CA LEU A 326 11.12 1.20 -0.44
C LEU A 326 10.87 0.16 -1.53
N GLY A 327 9.72 -0.51 -1.47
CA GLY A 327 9.31 -1.56 -2.40
C GLY A 327 8.09 -1.17 -3.23
N GLY A 328 6.88 -1.48 -2.78
CA GLY A 328 5.65 -1.13 -3.48
C GLY A 328 5.36 0.37 -3.50
N ALA A 329 4.70 0.85 -4.55
CA ALA A 329 4.21 2.22 -4.64
C ALA A 329 2.83 2.27 -5.32
N ALA A 330 2.02 3.27 -4.99
CA ALA A 330 0.74 3.54 -5.63
C ALA A 330 0.40 5.03 -5.60
N ALA A 331 -0.30 5.51 -6.63
CA ALA A 331 -0.79 6.88 -6.69
C ALA A 331 -2.10 7.02 -5.91
N GLY A 332 -2.16 7.94 -4.96
CA GLY A 332 -3.40 8.35 -4.32
C GLY A 332 -4.18 9.33 -5.18
N GLY A 333 -5.51 9.29 -5.09
CA GLY A 333 -6.40 10.15 -5.89
C GLY A 333 -6.27 11.66 -5.57
N ASP A 334 -5.62 12.01 -4.46
CA ASP A 334 -5.34 13.36 -4.01
C ASP A 334 -3.90 13.82 -4.34
N GLY A 335 -3.19 13.08 -5.18
CA GLY A 335 -1.80 13.34 -5.57
C GLY A 335 -0.78 12.87 -4.52
N THR A 336 -1.18 12.24 -3.44
CA THR A 336 -0.26 11.60 -2.50
C THR A 336 0.37 10.36 -3.12
N ILE A 337 1.58 10.03 -2.67
CA ILE A 337 2.29 8.82 -3.06
C ILE A 337 2.25 7.86 -1.88
N TRP A 338 1.65 6.70 -2.06
CA TRP A 338 1.71 5.62 -1.11
C TRP A 338 2.92 4.75 -1.40
N VAL A 339 3.71 4.44 -0.38
CA VAL A 339 4.87 3.54 -0.50
C VAL A 339 4.88 2.54 0.63
N ALA A 340 5.41 1.37 0.37
CA ALA A 340 5.60 0.32 1.35
C ALA A 340 7.09 0.01 1.53
N THR A 341 7.55 -0.19 2.78
CA THR A 341 8.95 -0.50 3.07
C THR A 341 9.22 -2.00 3.01
N VAL A 342 10.46 -2.37 2.68
CA VAL A 342 10.93 -3.76 2.59
C VAL A 342 12.20 -3.97 3.43
N ASN A 343 12.31 -3.29 4.56
CA ASN A 343 13.49 -3.30 5.43
C ASN A 343 13.79 -4.67 6.04
N LYS A 344 12.76 -5.53 6.18
CA LYS A 344 12.90 -6.91 6.67
C LYS A 344 13.44 -7.88 5.63
N THR A 345 13.58 -7.47 4.37
CA THR A 345 14.11 -8.34 3.31
C THR A 345 15.63 -8.47 3.42
N ASP A 346 16.37 -7.36 3.26
CA ASP A 346 17.85 -7.35 3.22
C ASP A 346 18.44 -6.25 4.09
N GLY A 347 17.60 -5.54 4.84
CA GLY A 347 17.98 -4.38 5.61
C GLY A 347 18.22 -4.68 7.09
N GLN A 348 18.42 -3.61 7.82
CA GLN A 348 18.37 -3.58 9.28
C GLN A 348 17.00 -3.04 9.68
N PRO A 349 16.01 -3.89 9.95
CA PRO A 349 14.67 -3.40 10.27
C PRO A 349 14.68 -2.64 11.59
N GLY A 350 14.02 -1.49 11.58
CA GLY A 350 13.74 -0.73 12.78
C GLY A 350 12.54 -1.33 13.56
N PRO A 351 12.21 -0.76 14.72
CA PRO A 351 11.18 -1.30 15.61
C PRO A 351 9.76 -1.25 15.05
N PHE A 352 9.53 -0.49 13.97
CA PHE A 352 8.22 -0.29 13.36
C PHE A 352 8.08 -0.95 11.98
N ASP A 353 9.17 -1.54 11.45
CA ASP A 353 9.18 -2.10 10.11
C ASP A 353 8.42 -3.44 10.00
N ASP A 354 7.89 -3.78 8.81
CA ASP A 354 7.79 -2.93 7.64
C ASP A 354 6.56 -2.03 7.76
N ARG A 355 6.51 -0.97 6.94
CA ARG A 355 5.55 0.13 7.08
C ARG A 355 4.86 0.44 5.75
N VAL A 356 3.66 1.00 5.84
CA VAL A 356 3.02 1.74 4.75
C VAL A 356 3.06 3.22 5.08
N VAL A 357 3.51 4.02 4.15
CA VAL A 357 3.72 5.47 4.29
C VAL A 357 2.96 6.21 3.21
N ARG A 358 2.30 7.32 3.57
CA ARG A 358 1.61 8.22 2.66
C ARG A 358 2.38 9.54 2.58
N ILE A 359 3.06 9.76 1.46
CA ILE A 359 3.89 10.94 1.22
C ILE A 359 3.05 11.99 0.50
N PRO A 360 2.95 13.22 1.00
CA PRO A 360 2.23 14.29 0.30
C PRO A 360 2.91 14.58 -1.05
N PRO A 361 2.16 15.09 -2.04
CA PRO A 361 2.74 15.48 -3.31
C PRO A 361 3.86 16.52 -3.08
N PRO A 362 4.91 16.51 -3.92
CA PRO A 362 5.91 17.56 -3.88
C PRO A 362 5.21 18.92 -3.95
N GLN A 363 5.45 19.77 -2.96
CA GLN A 363 4.98 21.15 -3.03
C GLN A 363 5.62 21.78 -4.26
N GLY A 364 4.82 22.09 -5.28
CA GLY A 364 5.31 22.81 -6.45
C GLY A 364 6.01 24.05 -5.95
N GLY A 365 7.28 24.22 -6.29
CA GLY A 365 8.02 25.41 -5.97
C GLY A 365 7.31 26.60 -6.61
N GLY A 366 6.42 27.25 -5.85
CA GLY A 366 5.89 28.55 -6.20
C GLY A 366 7.09 29.48 -6.27
N GLY A 367 7.56 29.77 -7.49
CA GLY A 367 8.48 30.87 -7.69
C GLY A 367 7.79 32.12 -7.16
N SER A 368 8.31 32.66 -6.07
CA SER A 368 8.05 34.04 -5.71
C SER A 368 8.82 34.90 -6.71
N ASP A 369 8.08 35.45 -7.68
CA ASP A 369 8.54 36.60 -8.44
C ASP A 369 8.68 37.83 -7.53
#